data_d431d1735661e41f3a2c9e2953a2f22f
#
_entry.id   d431d1735661e41f3a2c9e2953a2f22f
#
_cell.length_a   1.000
_cell.length_b   1.000
_cell.length_c   1.000
_cell.angle_alpha   90.00
_cell.angle_beta   90.00
_cell.angle_gamma   90.00
#
_symmetry.space_group_name_H-M   'P 1'
#
loop_
_entity.id
_entity.type
_entity.pdbx_description
1 polymer ?
#
loop_
_entity_poly.entity_id
_entity_poly.type
_entity_poly.pdbx_seq_one_letter_code
_entity_poly.pdbx_strand_id
1 'polypeptide(L)'
;MSQQREGAADLLRQLNDAVAEVTARAAFHRVVDELKSQLQHTSEPFVWSTIDLQSLTSPLPDGIRSGWIFVLKRDVSSGCHYHPNSVQHMVMIEGEGTSNVGNVSAEMKRFGEQGRSLDETWYVIPEGVPHEFFPRGRDVVVVSFHTCDSEELEEISCDSGATRNYETRA
;
A
#
# COMPACT_ATOMS: atom_id res chain seq x y z
N MET A 1 19.90 12.69 15.64
CA MET A 1 19.33 11.32 15.55
C MET A 1 17.98 11.17 16.28
N SER A 2 17.67 11.86 17.39
CA SER A 2 16.38 11.74 18.08
C SER A 2 15.23 12.40 17.31
N GLN A 3 15.39 13.62 16.81
CA GLN A 3 14.34 14.35 16.08
C GLN A 3 13.86 13.69 14.79
N GLN A 4 14.76 13.02 14.03
CA GLN A 4 14.36 12.29 12.82
C GLN A 4 13.53 11.05 13.13
N ARG A 5 13.83 10.35 14.24
CA ARG A 5 13.04 9.20 14.69
C ARG A 5 11.66 9.62 15.23
N GLU A 6 11.61 10.75 15.93
CA GLU A 6 10.34 11.32 16.42
C GLU A 6 9.43 11.74 15.25
N GLY A 7 9.99 12.39 14.23
CA GLY A 7 9.23 12.75 13.03
C GLY A 7 8.70 11.55 12.24
N ALA A 8 9.51 10.49 12.10
CA ALA A 8 9.06 9.26 11.42
C ALA A 8 7.95 8.55 12.19
N ALA A 9 8.06 8.48 13.53
CA ALA A 9 7.02 7.87 14.37
C ALA A 9 5.71 8.68 14.35
N ASP A 10 5.80 10.02 14.23
CA ASP A 10 4.64 10.88 14.14
C ASP A 10 3.92 10.72 12.78
N LEU A 11 4.70 10.65 11.70
CA LEU A 11 4.20 10.35 10.36
C LEU A 11 3.39 9.04 10.36
N LEU A 12 3.96 7.96 10.89
CA LEU A 12 3.28 6.66 10.92
C LEU A 12 2.02 6.69 11.80
N ARG A 13 2.00 7.45 12.89
CA ARG A 13 0.79 7.63 13.72
C ARG A 13 -0.33 8.32 12.94
N GLN A 14 -0.04 9.42 12.24
CA GLN A 14 -1.02 10.13 11.42
C GLN A 14 -1.56 9.23 10.29
N LEU A 15 -0.71 8.48 9.61
CA LEU A 15 -1.14 7.52 8.60
C LEU A 15 -1.97 6.38 9.20
N ASN A 16 -1.63 5.92 10.39
CA ASN A 16 -2.37 4.89 11.09
C ASN A 16 -3.79 5.36 11.47
N ASP A 17 -3.95 6.61 11.91
CA ASP A 17 -5.25 7.22 12.20
C ASP A 17 -6.08 7.37 10.91
N ALA A 18 -5.46 7.78 9.80
CA ALA A 18 -6.12 7.86 8.51
C ALA A 18 -6.60 6.48 8.03
N VAL A 19 -5.79 5.43 8.20
CA VAL A 19 -6.20 4.04 7.87
C VAL A 19 -7.34 3.58 8.76
N ALA A 20 -7.30 3.87 10.04
CA ALA A 20 -8.41 3.54 10.97
C ALA A 20 -9.72 4.20 10.51
N GLU A 21 -9.66 5.48 10.10
CA GLU A 21 -10.81 6.19 9.57
C GLU A 21 -11.32 5.58 8.26
N VAL A 22 -10.43 5.32 7.29
CA VAL A 22 -10.77 4.73 5.99
C VAL A 22 -11.44 3.37 6.17
N THR A 23 -10.82 2.49 6.95
CA THR A 23 -11.29 1.10 7.12
C THR A 23 -12.58 0.99 7.95
N ALA A 24 -12.92 1.99 8.75
CA ALA A 24 -14.20 2.06 9.47
C ALA A 24 -15.38 2.45 8.55
N ARG A 25 -15.13 2.96 7.35
CA ARG A 25 -16.19 3.43 6.43
C ARG A 25 -16.80 2.25 5.65
N ALA A 26 -18.12 2.21 5.54
CA ALA A 26 -18.81 1.23 4.70
C ALA A 26 -18.39 1.31 3.21
N ALA A 27 -17.98 2.50 2.75
CA ALA A 27 -17.46 2.70 1.39
C ALA A 27 -16.19 1.89 1.13
N PHE A 28 -15.29 1.80 2.10
CA PHE A 28 -14.07 0.99 1.99
C PHE A 28 -14.40 -0.49 1.71
N HIS A 29 -15.30 -1.07 2.48
CA HIS A 29 -15.68 -2.47 2.34
C HIS A 29 -16.32 -2.75 0.97
N ARG A 30 -17.19 -1.83 0.49
CA ARG A 30 -17.76 -1.96 -0.87
C ARG A 30 -16.68 -1.93 -1.95
N VAL A 31 -15.74 -1.00 -1.87
CA VAL A 31 -14.62 -0.92 -2.82
C VAL A 31 -13.77 -2.19 -2.79
N VAL A 32 -13.46 -2.71 -1.60
CA VAL A 32 -12.71 -3.97 -1.45
C VAL A 32 -13.46 -5.15 -2.08
N ASP A 33 -14.77 -5.27 -1.87
CA ASP A 33 -15.60 -6.32 -2.46
C ASP A 33 -15.65 -6.23 -3.99
N GLU A 34 -15.78 -5.01 -4.53
CA GLU A 34 -15.72 -4.74 -5.96
C GLU A 34 -14.37 -5.12 -6.57
N LEU A 35 -13.26 -4.72 -5.92
CA LEU A 35 -11.91 -5.07 -6.34
C LEU A 35 -11.66 -6.59 -6.28
N LYS A 36 -12.11 -7.26 -5.22
CA LYS A 36 -12.03 -8.74 -5.13
C LYS A 36 -12.81 -9.41 -6.27
N SER A 37 -13.98 -8.88 -6.62
CA SER A 37 -14.76 -9.37 -7.76
C SER A 37 -14.03 -9.13 -9.09
N GLN A 38 -13.47 -7.95 -9.32
CA GLN A 38 -12.68 -7.65 -10.53
C GLN A 38 -11.47 -8.58 -10.66
N LEU A 39 -10.77 -8.84 -9.54
CA LEU A 39 -9.58 -9.68 -9.52
C LEU A 39 -9.84 -11.12 -9.99
N GLN A 40 -11.06 -11.63 -9.81
CA GLN A 40 -11.45 -12.97 -10.30
C GLN A 40 -11.59 -13.03 -11.83
N HIS A 41 -11.76 -11.89 -12.49
CA HIS A 41 -12.01 -11.79 -13.94
C HIS A 41 -10.83 -11.21 -14.72
N THR A 42 -9.67 -11.07 -14.09
CA THR A 42 -8.45 -10.58 -14.72
C THR A 42 -7.29 -11.55 -14.52
N SER A 43 -6.32 -11.51 -15.46
CA SER A 43 -5.02 -12.16 -15.32
C SER A 43 -4.00 -11.34 -14.51
N GLU A 44 -4.33 -10.08 -14.21
CA GLU A 44 -3.45 -9.20 -13.45
C GLU A 44 -3.18 -9.75 -12.05
N PRO A 45 -1.97 -9.53 -11.50
CA PRO A 45 -1.63 -9.98 -10.16
C PRO A 45 -2.32 -9.16 -9.06
N PHE A 46 -2.81 -7.98 -9.37
CA PHE A 46 -3.54 -7.10 -8.46
C PHE A 46 -4.45 -6.11 -9.21
N VAL A 47 -5.38 -5.54 -8.47
CA VAL A 47 -6.27 -4.46 -8.91
C VAL A 47 -6.28 -3.36 -7.83
N TRP A 48 -6.74 -2.15 -8.18
CA TRP A 48 -6.66 -1.00 -7.30
C TRP A 48 -7.83 -0.02 -7.45
N SER A 49 -7.96 0.83 -6.44
CA SER A 49 -8.80 2.03 -6.43
C SER A 49 -8.11 3.14 -5.65
N THR A 50 -8.37 4.39 -5.99
CA THR A 50 -7.87 5.54 -5.23
C THR A 50 -8.72 5.81 -3.99
N ILE A 51 -8.11 6.45 -2.99
CA ILE A 51 -8.79 6.99 -1.81
C ILE A 51 -8.91 8.51 -1.99
N ASP A 52 -10.11 9.04 -1.84
CA ASP A 52 -10.31 10.49 -1.78
C ASP A 52 -9.76 11.03 -0.45
N LEU A 53 -8.54 11.55 -0.49
CA LEU A 53 -7.85 12.09 0.68
C LEU A 53 -8.54 13.32 1.25
N GLN A 54 -9.27 14.10 0.42
CA GLN A 54 -9.99 15.29 0.87
C GLN A 54 -11.21 14.97 1.74
N SER A 55 -11.70 13.74 1.64
CA SER A 55 -12.81 13.24 2.45
C SER A 55 -12.39 12.82 3.87
N LEU A 56 -11.09 12.74 4.15
CA LEU A 56 -10.57 12.35 5.46
C LEU A 56 -10.64 13.51 6.45
N THR A 57 -10.99 13.20 7.69
CA THR A 57 -10.98 14.13 8.82
C THR A 57 -9.68 14.07 9.60
N SER A 58 -9.01 12.91 9.58
CA SER A 58 -7.69 12.73 10.16
C SER A 58 -6.65 13.54 9.39
N PRO A 59 -5.79 14.31 10.06
CA PRO A 59 -4.74 15.03 9.39
C PRO A 59 -3.75 14.07 8.76
N LEU A 60 -3.39 14.33 7.50
CA LEU A 60 -2.35 13.59 6.82
C LEU A 60 -0.99 14.25 7.02
N PRO A 61 0.11 13.48 7.05
CA PRO A 61 1.45 14.02 7.06
C PRO A 61 1.71 14.90 5.83
N ASP A 62 2.51 15.95 6.03
CA ASP A 62 3.00 16.75 4.91
C ASP A 62 3.72 15.85 3.89
N GLY A 63 3.44 16.08 2.60
CA GLY A 63 4.05 15.33 1.49
C GLY A 63 3.27 14.10 1.06
N ILE A 64 2.25 13.65 1.77
CA ILE A 64 1.32 12.62 1.27
C ILE A 64 0.36 13.27 0.26
N ARG A 65 0.34 12.75 -0.98
CA ARG A 65 -0.40 13.33 -2.10
C ARG A 65 -1.45 12.40 -2.71
N SER A 66 -1.27 11.09 -2.56
CA SER A 66 -2.26 10.12 -3.02
C SER A 66 -2.41 8.95 -2.05
N GLY A 67 -3.58 8.31 -2.11
CA GLY A 67 -3.93 7.14 -1.30
C GLY A 67 -4.62 6.08 -2.17
N TRP A 68 -4.36 4.82 -1.87
CA TRP A 68 -4.75 3.70 -2.69
C TRP A 68 -5.23 2.51 -1.85
N ILE A 69 -6.15 1.76 -2.41
CA ILE A 69 -6.51 0.41 -1.97
C ILE A 69 -6.06 -0.53 -3.06
N PHE A 70 -5.22 -1.51 -2.72
CA PHE A 70 -4.85 -2.60 -3.62
C PHE A 70 -5.40 -3.93 -3.10
N VAL A 71 -5.86 -4.77 -4.01
CA VAL A 71 -6.16 -6.18 -3.72
C VAL A 71 -5.23 -7.03 -4.56
N LEU A 72 -4.35 -7.76 -3.88
CA LEU A 72 -3.35 -8.65 -4.49
C LEU A 72 -3.89 -10.08 -4.53
N LYS A 73 -3.70 -10.75 -5.66
CA LYS A 73 -4.23 -12.08 -5.93
C LYS A 73 -3.51 -13.14 -5.11
N ARG A 74 -4.29 -14.01 -4.44
CA ARG A 74 -3.76 -15.14 -3.68
C ARG A 74 -2.83 -16.00 -4.51
N ASP A 75 -1.74 -16.45 -3.90
CA ASP A 75 -0.76 -17.37 -4.47
C ASP A 75 -0.11 -16.89 -5.79
N VAL A 76 -0.17 -15.56 -6.04
CA VAL A 76 0.44 -14.89 -7.19
C VAL A 76 1.31 -13.75 -6.68
N SER A 77 2.56 -13.67 -7.16
CA SER A 77 3.43 -12.54 -6.86
C SER A 77 2.88 -11.25 -7.46
N SER A 78 3.05 -10.12 -6.76
CA SER A 78 2.78 -8.79 -7.33
C SER A 78 3.70 -8.44 -8.51
N GLY A 79 4.79 -9.16 -8.66
CA GLY A 79 5.91 -8.82 -9.53
C GLY A 79 6.89 -7.85 -8.86
N CYS A 80 8.20 -8.06 -9.08
CA CYS A 80 9.21 -7.13 -8.61
C CYS A 80 9.12 -5.81 -9.37
N HIS A 81 8.96 -4.72 -8.63
CA HIS A 81 8.89 -3.36 -9.19
C HIS A 81 9.42 -2.32 -8.20
N TYR A 82 9.57 -1.10 -8.69
CA TYR A 82 9.90 0.06 -7.87
C TYR A 82 9.20 1.32 -8.38
N HIS A 83 9.03 2.30 -7.50
CA HIS A 83 8.49 3.61 -7.84
C HIS A 83 9.64 4.63 -7.90
N PRO A 84 9.95 5.20 -9.10
CA PRO A 84 11.07 6.14 -9.24
C PRO A 84 10.76 7.52 -8.66
N ASN A 85 9.49 7.85 -8.46
CA ASN A 85 8.99 9.19 -8.16
C ASN A 85 8.14 9.25 -6.88
N SER A 86 8.15 8.21 -6.06
CA SER A 86 7.32 8.18 -4.84
C SER A 86 7.94 7.37 -3.72
N VAL A 87 7.90 7.91 -2.51
CA VAL A 87 8.00 7.10 -1.29
C VAL A 87 6.65 6.46 -1.04
N GLN A 88 6.63 5.14 -0.88
CA GLN A 88 5.42 4.38 -0.58
C GLN A 88 5.34 4.08 0.92
N HIS A 89 4.18 4.37 1.52
CA HIS A 89 3.85 4.00 2.88
C HIS A 89 2.66 3.04 2.83
N MET A 90 2.89 1.77 3.16
CA MET A 90 1.89 0.72 2.96
C MET A 90 1.66 -0.09 4.22
N VAL A 91 0.41 -0.49 4.43
CA VAL A 91 0.01 -1.41 5.50
C VAL A 91 -0.98 -2.45 4.98
N MET A 92 -0.84 -3.69 5.44
CA MET A 92 -1.77 -4.78 5.13
C MET A 92 -3.01 -4.72 6.03
N ILE A 93 -4.18 -4.74 5.43
CA ILE A 93 -5.48 -4.73 6.13
C ILE A 93 -6.03 -6.14 6.32
N GLU A 94 -5.99 -6.94 5.25
CA GLU A 94 -6.50 -8.31 5.24
C GLU A 94 -5.50 -9.24 4.55
N GLY A 95 -5.57 -10.53 4.89
CA GLY A 95 -4.78 -11.57 4.25
C GLY A 95 -3.56 -11.97 5.04
N GLU A 96 -2.66 -12.65 4.37
CA GLU A 96 -1.35 -13.07 4.86
C GLU A 96 -0.40 -13.25 3.67
N GLY A 97 0.89 -13.12 3.91
CA GLY A 97 1.90 -13.26 2.87
C GLY A 97 3.27 -12.86 3.35
N THR A 98 4.21 -12.87 2.41
CA THR A 98 5.57 -12.40 2.62
C THR A 98 5.86 -11.23 1.68
N SER A 99 6.86 -10.44 2.03
CA SER A 99 7.34 -9.32 1.25
C SER A 99 8.84 -9.40 1.07
N ASN A 100 9.32 -8.95 -0.09
CA ASN A 100 10.72 -8.60 -0.32
C ASN A 100 10.78 -7.09 -0.54
N VAL A 101 11.54 -6.37 0.26
CA VAL A 101 11.79 -4.93 0.09
C VAL A 101 13.30 -4.70 0.11
N GLY A 102 13.86 -4.29 -1.02
CA GLY A 102 15.31 -4.30 -1.21
C GLY A 102 15.87 -5.71 -0.97
N ASN A 103 16.75 -5.82 0.00
CA ASN A 103 17.38 -7.10 0.39
C ASN A 103 16.75 -7.76 1.63
N VAL A 104 15.57 -7.28 2.06
CA VAL A 104 14.91 -7.76 3.28
C VAL A 104 13.66 -8.54 2.92
N SER A 105 13.59 -9.80 3.36
CA SER A 105 12.37 -10.62 3.29
C SER A 105 11.73 -10.73 4.66
N ALA A 106 10.42 -10.55 4.73
CA ALA A 106 9.68 -10.60 5.98
C ALA A 106 8.23 -11.12 5.79
N GLU A 107 7.66 -11.68 6.85
CA GLU A 107 6.23 -11.92 6.94
C GLU A 107 5.47 -10.60 7.06
N MET A 108 4.42 -10.43 6.27
CA MET A 108 3.56 -9.26 6.34
C MET A 108 2.76 -9.25 7.65
N LYS A 109 2.69 -8.09 8.32
CA LYS A 109 1.92 -7.89 9.54
C LYS A 109 0.68 -7.07 9.25
N ARG A 110 -0.44 -7.40 9.92
CA ARG A 110 -1.70 -6.70 9.70
C ARG A 110 -1.81 -5.44 10.54
N PHE A 111 -2.50 -4.48 9.97
CA PHE A 111 -3.00 -3.31 10.68
C PHE A 111 -3.79 -3.73 11.93
N GLY A 112 -3.49 -3.10 13.06
CA GLY A 112 -4.16 -3.39 14.33
C GLY A 112 -3.81 -4.75 14.97
N GLU A 113 -2.79 -5.46 14.48
CA GLU A 113 -2.31 -6.70 15.10
C GLU A 113 -1.78 -6.42 16.51
N GLN A 114 -2.35 -7.10 17.51
CA GLN A 114 -1.98 -6.88 18.90
C GLN A 114 -0.52 -7.19 19.20
N GLY A 115 0.12 -6.32 19.98
CA GLY A 115 1.51 -6.49 20.40
C GLY A 115 2.54 -6.11 19.35
N ARG A 116 2.11 -5.48 18.22
CA ARG A 116 3.01 -4.97 17.19
C ARG A 116 3.16 -3.46 17.28
N SER A 117 4.39 -3.00 17.05
CA SER A 117 4.66 -1.57 16.85
C SER A 117 4.27 -1.12 15.42
N LEU A 118 4.18 0.19 15.20
CA LEU A 118 3.92 0.73 13.87
C LEU A 118 5.06 0.36 12.90
N ASP A 119 6.30 0.40 13.34
CA ASP A 119 7.47 0.03 12.53
C ASP A 119 7.46 -1.45 12.08
N GLU A 120 6.74 -2.32 12.79
CA GLU A 120 6.60 -3.73 12.40
C GLU A 120 5.44 -3.96 11.42
N THR A 121 4.43 -3.07 11.40
CA THR A 121 3.22 -3.22 10.58
C THR A 121 3.27 -2.40 9.30
N TRP A 122 3.96 -1.25 9.32
CA TRP A 122 4.08 -0.36 8.18
C TRP A 122 5.33 -0.62 7.35
N TYR A 123 5.17 -0.60 6.04
CA TYR A 123 6.26 -0.52 5.08
C TYR A 123 6.49 0.92 4.68
N VAL A 124 7.70 1.42 4.83
CA VAL A 124 8.15 2.69 4.28
C VAL A 124 9.19 2.37 3.22
N ILE A 125 8.79 2.43 1.96
CA ILE A 125 9.60 2.03 0.82
C ILE A 125 10.09 3.28 0.10
N PRO A 126 11.40 3.60 0.16
CA PRO A 126 11.96 4.77 -0.52
C PRO A 126 11.85 4.66 -2.04
N GLU A 127 11.95 5.82 -2.71
CA GLU A 127 12.02 5.89 -4.16
C GLU A 127 13.12 4.97 -4.71
N GLY A 128 12.84 4.28 -5.81
CA GLY A 128 13.77 3.41 -6.51
C GLY A 128 14.10 2.10 -5.79
N VAL A 129 13.53 1.82 -4.62
CA VAL A 129 13.76 0.55 -3.90
C VAL A 129 12.88 -0.55 -4.48
N PRO A 130 13.47 -1.62 -5.06
CA PRO A 130 12.71 -2.77 -5.55
C PRO A 130 11.93 -3.45 -4.44
N HIS A 131 10.70 -3.82 -4.75
CA HIS A 131 9.86 -4.54 -3.80
C HIS A 131 8.88 -5.48 -4.51
N GLU A 132 8.43 -6.49 -3.77
CA GLU A 132 7.55 -7.55 -4.26
C GLU A 132 6.77 -8.16 -3.10
N PHE A 133 5.51 -8.48 -3.32
CA PHE A 133 4.62 -9.07 -2.32
C PHE A 133 4.09 -10.42 -2.79
N PHE A 134 4.02 -11.38 -1.88
CA PHE A 134 3.60 -12.75 -2.14
C PHE A 134 2.43 -13.11 -1.24
N PRO A 135 1.18 -12.84 -1.67
CA PRO A 135 -0.02 -13.32 -0.98
C PRO A 135 -0.03 -14.83 -0.85
N ARG A 136 -0.54 -15.35 0.27
CA ARG A 136 -0.54 -16.78 0.56
C ARG A 136 -1.92 -17.26 1.01
N GLY A 137 -2.51 -18.22 0.28
CA GLY A 137 -3.75 -18.89 0.62
C GLY A 137 -5.03 -18.05 0.48
N ARG A 138 -4.93 -16.71 0.52
CA ARG A 138 -6.03 -15.76 0.33
C ARG A 138 -5.53 -14.47 -0.29
N ASP A 139 -6.46 -13.69 -0.86
CA ASP A 139 -6.15 -12.36 -1.37
C ASP A 139 -5.68 -11.45 -0.23
N VAL A 140 -4.75 -10.54 -0.56
CA VAL A 140 -4.23 -9.55 0.39
C VAL A 140 -4.80 -8.18 0.03
N VAL A 141 -5.35 -7.49 1.03
CA VAL A 141 -5.80 -6.11 0.90
C VAL A 141 -4.80 -5.21 1.60
N VAL A 142 -4.32 -4.21 0.88
CA VAL A 142 -3.41 -3.20 1.44
C VAL A 142 -3.95 -1.80 1.22
N VAL A 143 -3.65 -0.90 2.15
CA VAL A 143 -3.78 0.54 1.97
C VAL A 143 -2.38 1.11 1.79
N SER A 144 -2.21 1.96 0.79
CA SER A 144 -0.94 2.58 0.45
C SER A 144 -1.09 4.08 0.26
N PHE A 145 -0.14 4.85 0.81
CA PHE A 145 -0.03 6.29 0.60
C PHE A 145 1.26 6.60 -0.12
N HIS A 146 1.21 7.58 -1.02
CA HIS A 146 2.33 7.96 -1.88
C HIS A 146 2.62 9.45 -1.79
N THR A 147 3.88 9.81 -2.06
CA THR A 147 4.35 11.20 -2.04
C THR A 147 4.22 11.93 -3.38
N CYS A 148 3.68 11.28 -4.40
CA CYS A 148 3.30 11.87 -5.68
C CYS A 148 1.78 11.88 -5.87
N ASP A 149 1.29 12.68 -6.79
CA ASP A 149 -0.12 12.68 -7.19
C ASP A 149 -0.51 11.37 -7.85
N SER A 150 -1.78 11.01 -7.81
CA SER A 150 -2.25 9.71 -8.32
C SER A 150 -1.98 9.52 -9.82
N GLU A 151 -2.09 10.60 -10.59
CA GLU A 151 -1.87 10.60 -12.03
C GLU A 151 -0.38 10.51 -12.40
N GLU A 152 0.51 10.79 -11.45
CA GLU A 152 1.96 10.79 -11.64
C GLU A 152 2.65 9.52 -11.17
N LEU A 153 1.92 8.63 -10.44
CA LEU A 153 2.52 7.43 -9.88
C LEU A 153 3.01 6.50 -10.99
N GLU A 154 4.30 6.26 -11.01
CA GLU A 154 4.97 5.33 -11.93
C GLU A 154 5.42 4.07 -11.20
N GLU A 155 5.28 2.93 -11.87
CA GLU A 155 5.84 1.65 -11.48
C GLU A 155 6.73 1.14 -12.59
N ILE A 156 7.96 0.77 -12.26
CA ILE A 156 8.90 0.17 -13.21
C ILE A 156 9.17 -1.27 -12.83
N SER A 157 8.90 -2.20 -13.74
CA SER A 157 9.21 -3.62 -13.56
C SER A 157 10.71 -3.86 -13.47
N CYS A 158 11.16 -4.59 -12.46
CA CYS A 158 12.58 -4.97 -12.30
C CYS A 158 13.06 -5.88 -13.44
N ASP A 159 12.17 -6.75 -13.94
CA ASP A 159 12.52 -7.79 -14.92
C ASP A 159 12.57 -7.24 -16.34
N SER A 160 11.58 -6.43 -16.73
CA SER A 160 11.42 -5.95 -18.10
C SER A 160 11.79 -4.49 -18.30
N GLY A 161 11.87 -3.69 -17.24
CA GLY A 161 12.00 -2.24 -17.33
C GLY A 161 10.74 -1.55 -17.86
N ALA A 162 9.65 -2.30 -18.06
CA ALA A 162 8.40 -1.72 -18.52
C ALA A 162 7.79 -0.80 -17.46
N THR A 163 7.24 0.32 -17.90
CA THR A 163 6.55 1.28 -17.03
C THR A 163 5.06 0.98 -17.02
N ARG A 164 4.46 0.97 -15.83
CA ARG A 164 3.03 1.01 -15.61
C ARG A 164 2.65 2.34 -15.00
N ASN A 165 1.65 2.99 -15.58
CA ASN A 165 1.02 4.17 -15.02
C ASN A 165 -0.35 3.78 -14.45
N TYR A 166 -0.69 4.33 -13.30
CA TYR A 166 -1.94 4.08 -12.62
C TYR A 166 -2.98 5.11 -13.05
N GLU A 167 -3.55 4.93 -14.24
CA GLU A 167 -4.66 5.77 -14.66
C GLU A 167 -5.87 5.54 -13.73
N THR A 168 -6.44 6.64 -13.26
CA THR A 168 -7.69 6.60 -12.49
C THR A 168 -8.77 6.04 -13.42
N ARG A 169 -9.21 4.82 -13.16
CA ARG A 169 -10.40 4.29 -13.83
C ARG A 169 -11.60 5.04 -13.27
N ALA A 170 -12.13 5.96 -14.09
CA ALA A 170 -13.35 6.68 -13.78
C ALA A 170 -14.55 5.73 -13.72
#